data_55c58328178e75ce697b5041d98ab6f0
#
_entry.id   55c58328178e75ce697b5041d98ab6f0
#
_cell.length_a   1.000
_cell.length_b   1.000
_cell.length_c   1.000
_cell.angle_alpha   90.00
_cell.angle_beta   90.00
_cell.angle_gamma   90.00
#
_symmetry.space_group_name_H-M   'P 1'
#
loop_
_entity.id
_entity.type
_entity.pdbx_description
1 polymer ?
#
loop_
_entity_poly.entity_id
_entity_poly.type
_entity_poly.pdbx_seq_one_letter_code
_entity_poly.pdbx_strand_id
1 'polypeptide(L)'
;GYSSAASDVYKRQFLLLDEYDTPFMSANSEGYYDEVRAMLNRFLATSLKGNDYLQKAILTGIQRIAKENIFSGLNNLVVCTVQDEDYDDCFGFTEQEVKELLAYCKAEFSDELKKMYDGYHFGSTDVYNPWSISCYAARRRMDSYWVNTSENSILRNALEVQGRSFEKEYEALVTEGEVEVIVDFSMAYYEKMDEANLWGLLVNAGIVTITKEIEEDYYRLRVPNLEVWKVFKELTACHLKIDERHMEKMLNALKRKDMERFAEEYQRVLLELPSYHDLKDENSYHMMTLGMCAFLRKDYDIKSNRETGEGRSDICLYAKHDRYPNLILEFKYTKDEKDDLEKLAEKALEQIKEKQYDAEMTGEVCYVGLAHCGKRVTVHSRVNHSAD
;
A
#
# COMPACT_ATOMS: atom_id res chain seq x y z
N GLY A 1 -2.61 49.71 -41.05
CA GLY A 1 -2.10 48.34 -41.04
C GLY A 1 -1.23 47.93 -39.84
N TYR A 2 -1.54 48.40 -38.62
CA TYR A 2 -0.77 48.01 -37.42
C TYR A 2 -1.55 47.11 -36.47
N SER A 3 -2.68 46.53 -36.92
CA SER A 3 -3.56 45.90 -35.91
C SER A 3 -3.57 44.36 -35.91
N SER A 4 -3.08 43.67 -36.94
CA SER A 4 -3.29 42.21 -36.99
C SER A 4 -2.26 41.41 -36.20
N ALA A 5 -0.98 41.78 -36.22
CA ALA A 5 0.06 41.02 -35.51
C ALA A 5 -0.01 41.18 -33.98
N ALA A 6 -0.37 42.37 -33.49
CA ALA A 6 -0.55 42.58 -32.04
C ALA A 6 -1.83 41.90 -31.50
N SER A 7 -2.92 41.87 -32.33
CA SER A 7 -4.16 41.17 -31.95
C SER A 7 -3.99 39.66 -31.94
N ASP A 8 -3.12 39.09 -32.78
CA ASP A 8 -2.84 37.65 -32.80
C ASP A 8 -1.95 37.19 -31.64
N VAL A 9 -1.10 38.05 -31.11
CA VAL A 9 -0.28 37.76 -29.91
C VAL A 9 -1.14 37.66 -28.66
N TYR A 10 -2.21 38.47 -28.57
CA TYR A 10 -3.15 38.42 -27.44
C TYR A 10 -4.15 37.25 -27.51
N LYS A 11 -4.22 36.49 -28.60
CA LYS A 11 -5.19 35.41 -28.82
C LYS A 11 -4.65 34.00 -28.54
N ARG A 12 -3.41 33.85 -28.04
CA ARG A 12 -2.81 32.54 -27.80
C ARG A 12 -2.45 32.38 -26.34
N GLN A 13 -3.43 31.95 -25.54
CA GLN A 13 -3.22 31.65 -24.15
C GLN A 13 -3.11 30.15 -23.94
N PHE A 14 -2.13 29.73 -23.17
CA PHE A 14 -2.03 28.38 -22.61
C PHE A 14 -2.42 28.47 -21.15
N LEU A 15 -3.36 27.62 -20.72
CA LEU A 15 -3.77 27.50 -19.34
C LEU A 15 -3.20 26.20 -18.76
N LEU A 16 -2.36 26.32 -17.74
CA LEU A 16 -1.79 25.20 -17.01
C LEU A 16 -2.33 25.24 -15.59
N LEU A 17 -3.06 24.21 -15.20
CA LEU A 17 -3.60 24.05 -13.85
C LEU A 17 -3.04 22.77 -13.28
N ASP A 18 -2.15 22.92 -12.29
CA ASP A 18 -1.59 21.82 -11.56
C ASP A 18 -2.41 21.57 -10.29
N GLU A 19 -2.59 20.31 -9.92
CA GLU A 19 -3.37 19.87 -8.75
C GLU A 19 -4.77 20.49 -8.68
N TYR A 20 -5.52 20.45 -9.80
CA TYR A 20 -6.83 21.12 -9.90
C TYR A 20 -7.86 20.57 -8.89
N ASP A 21 -7.63 19.37 -8.35
CA ASP A 21 -8.47 18.66 -7.38
C ASP A 21 -8.14 19.02 -5.91
N THR A 22 -6.96 19.56 -5.60
CA THR A 22 -6.55 19.93 -4.24
C THR A 22 -7.54 20.85 -3.50
N PRO A 23 -8.14 21.90 -4.13
CA PRO A 23 -9.13 22.72 -3.44
C PRO A 23 -10.39 21.95 -3.04
N PHE A 24 -10.80 20.93 -3.81
CA PHE A 24 -11.95 20.09 -3.47
C PHE A 24 -11.65 19.18 -2.28
N MET A 25 -10.43 18.62 -2.24
CA MET A 25 -9.98 17.79 -1.14
C MET A 25 -9.97 18.56 0.19
N SER A 26 -9.37 19.76 0.19
CA SER A 26 -9.30 20.62 1.37
C SER A 26 -10.71 21.04 1.83
N ALA A 27 -11.57 21.43 0.90
CA ALA A 27 -12.94 21.85 1.20
C ALA A 27 -13.80 20.71 1.77
N ASN A 28 -13.60 19.48 1.31
CA ASN A 28 -14.29 18.31 1.85
C ASN A 28 -13.90 18.04 3.30
N SER A 29 -12.60 18.10 3.62
CA SER A 29 -12.11 17.86 4.99
C SER A 29 -12.57 18.93 5.98
N GLU A 30 -12.79 20.16 5.52
CA GLU A 30 -13.20 21.31 6.35
C GLU A 30 -14.68 21.65 6.28
N GLY A 31 -15.48 20.93 5.48
CA GLY A 31 -16.96 21.01 5.46
C GLY A 31 -17.54 22.17 4.63
N TYR A 32 -16.76 22.78 3.70
CA TYR A 32 -17.25 23.83 2.78
C TYR A 32 -17.16 23.43 1.29
N TYR A 33 -17.31 22.15 1.02
CA TYR A 33 -17.17 21.54 -0.31
C TYR A 33 -18.07 22.20 -1.38
N ASP A 34 -19.36 22.44 -1.07
CA ASP A 34 -20.34 22.95 -2.03
C ASP A 34 -20.00 24.38 -2.50
N GLU A 35 -19.43 25.21 -1.63
CA GLU A 35 -19.03 26.58 -1.97
C GLU A 35 -17.82 26.57 -2.93
N VAL A 36 -16.81 25.78 -2.63
CA VAL A 36 -15.62 25.64 -3.49
C VAL A 36 -16.01 25.04 -4.84
N ARG A 37 -16.85 24.01 -4.84
CA ARG A 37 -17.39 23.40 -6.04
C ARG A 37 -18.09 24.42 -6.95
N ALA A 38 -19.00 25.21 -6.39
CA ALA A 38 -19.72 26.22 -7.16
C ALA A 38 -18.79 27.28 -7.75
N MET A 39 -17.76 27.69 -7.01
CA MET A 39 -16.78 28.65 -7.45
C MET A 39 -15.89 28.07 -8.58
N LEU A 40 -15.29 26.90 -8.35
CA LEU A 40 -14.38 26.27 -9.32
C LEU A 40 -15.09 25.86 -10.60
N ASN A 41 -16.33 25.38 -10.52
CA ASN A 41 -17.13 25.10 -11.72
C ASN A 41 -17.31 26.33 -12.60
N ARG A 42 -17.61 27.49 -12.03
CA ARG A 42 -17.71 28.74 -12.79
C ARG A 42 -16.37 29.16 -13.38
N PHE A 43 -15.32 29.07 -12.59
CA PHE A 43 -13.95 29.41 -13.02
C PHE A 43 -13.51 28.54 -14.20
N LEU A 44 -13.61 27.22 -14.08
CA LEU A 44 -13.21 26.28 -15.13
C LEU A 44 -14.09 26.41 -16.38
N ALA A 45 -15.42 26.51 -16.20
CA ALA A 45 -16.32 26.69 -17.33
C ALA A 45 -16.02 28.00 -18.10
N THR A 46 -15.78 29.11 -17.42
CA THR A 46 -15.46 30.39 -18.05
C THR A 46 -14.07 30.38 -18.71
N SER A 47 -13.11 29.74 -18.09
CA SER A 47 -11.73 29.73 -18.58
C SER A 47 -11.53 28.78 -19.78
N LEU A 48 -12.26 27.66 -19.78
CA LEU A 48 -12.04 26.56 -20.75
C LEU A 48 -13.07 26.50 -21.86
N LYS A 49 -14.31 26.98 -21.63
CA LYS A 49 -15.38 26.92 -22.62
C LYS A 49 -15.68 28.28 -23.24
N GLY A 50 -15.68 28.33 -24.58
CA GLY A 50 -16.02 29.55 -25.31
C GLY A 50 -15.01 30.69 -25.12
N ASN A 51 -13.80 30.41 -24.71
CA ASN A 51 -12.72 31.37 -24.55
C ASN A 51 -11.95 31.48 -25.87
N ASP A 52 -12.25 32.52 -26.66
CA ASP A 52 -11.60 32.78 -27.94
C ASP A 52 -10.08 33.00 -27.84
N TYR A 53 -9.57 33.26 -26.68
CA TYR A 53 -8.15 33.49 -26.43
C TYR A 53 -7.40 32.21 -26.03
N LEU A 54 -8.11 31.15 -25.64
CA LEU A 54 -7.51 29.89 -25.22
C LEU A 54 -7.02 29.08 -26.43
N GLN A 55 -5.73 28.80 -26.50
CA GLN A 55 -5.12 27.93 -27.50
C GLN A 55 -5.17 26.46 -27.04
N LYS A 56 -4.77 26.18 -25.79
CA LYS A 56 -4.73 24.86 -25.18
C LYS A 56 -4.79 25.00 -23.66
N ALA A 57 -5.36 24.02 -23.00
CA ALA A 57 -5.30 23.87 -21.54
C ALA A 57 -4.79 22.49 -21.19
N ILE A 58 -4.02 22.41 -20.09
CA ILE A 58 -3.61 21.15 -19.45
C ILE A 58 -3.97 21.28 -17.98
N LEU A 59 -4.68 20.29 -17.47
CA LEU A 59 -5.05 20.16 -16.06
C LEU A 59 -4.44 18.87 -15.55
N THR A 60 -3.76 18.93 -14.39
CA THR A 60 -3.24 17.76 -13.71
C THR A 60 -3.89 17.61 -12.35
N GLY A 61 -4.02 16.38 -11.84
CA GLY A 61 -4.59 16.06 -10.54
C GLY A 61 -4.52 14.58 -10.26
N ILE A 62 -4.67 14.21 -9.00
CA ILE A 62 -4.65 12.81 -8.55
C ILE A 62 -6.01 12.16 -8.82
N GLN A 63 -7.11 12.93 -8.67
CA GLN A 63 -8.47 12.40 -8.76
C GLN A 63 -9.21 12.96 -9.98
N ARG A 64 -9.91 12.05 -10.67
CA ARG A 64 -10.86 12.46 -11.69
C ARG A 64 -12.17 12.90 -11.06
N ILE A 65 -12.40 14.20 -10.92
CA ILE A 65 -13.66 14.75 -10.40
C ILE A 65 -14.73 14.73 -11.51
N ALA A 66 -15.01 13.55 -12.07
CA ALA A 66 -15.82 13.40 -13.29
C ALA A 66 -17.33 13.42 -13.02
N LYS A 67 -17.79 12.84 -11.88
CA LYS A 67 -19.23 12.72 -11.57
C LYS A 67 -19.88 14.04 -11.16
N GLU A 68 -19.11 15.09 -10.90
CA GLU A 68 -19.57 16.34 -10.31
C GLU A 68 -20.13 17.36 -11.30
N ASN A 69 -20.39 17.01 -12.55
CA ASN A 69 -20.81 17.99 -13.57
C ASN A 69 -19.82 19.16 -13.76
N ILE A 70 -18.64 19.14 -13.13
CA ILE A 70 -17.60 20.16 -13.30
C ILE A 70 -17.20 20.25 -14.76
N PHE A 71 -17.10 19.11 -15.40
CA PHE A 71 -16.73 19.00 -16.81
C PHE A 71 -17.91 18.75 -17.75
N SER A 72 -19.15 18.61 -17.25
CA SER A 72 -20.33 18.43 -18.10
C SER A 72 -20.57 19.58 -19.08
N GLY A 73 -20.01 20.73 -18.75
CA GLY A 73 -19.96 21.88 -19.64
C GLY A 73 -18.83 21.90 -20.67
N LEU A 74 -17.86 20.97 -20.59
CA LEU A 74 -16.66 20.93 -21.44
C LEU A 74 -16.76 19.71 -22.37
N ASN A 75 -17.06 19.96 -23.64
CA ASN A 75 -17.30 18.91 -24.64
C ASN A 75 -16.02 18.41 -25.34
N ASN A 76 -14.87 18.99 -25.02
CA ASN A 76 -13.60 18.79 -25.74
C ASN A 76 -12.43 18.41 -24.80
N LEU A 77 -12.73 17.90 -23.63
CA LEU A 77 -11.73 17.39 -22.70
C LEU A 77 -11.29 15.98 -23.13
N VAL A 78 -9.99 15.81 -23.32
CA VAL A 78 -9.35 14.50 -23.39
C VAL A 78 -8.81 14.21 -22.01
N VAL A 79 -9.17 13.07 -21.46
CA VAL A 79 -8.71 12.63 -20.12
C VAL A 79 -7.73 11.51 -20.36
N CYS A 80 -6.51 11.66 -19.85
CA CYS A 80 -5.49 10.62 -19.83
C CYS A 80 -5.24 10.24 -18.37
N THR A 81 -5.24 8.96 -18.09
CA THR A 81 -5.05 8.36 -16.76
C THR A 81 -3.78 7.50 -16.75
N VAL A 82 -3.45 6.92 -15.63
CA VAL A 82 -2.32 5.97 -15.53
C VAL A 82 -2.52 4.68 -16.35
N GLN A 83 -3.72 4.48 -16.94
CA GLN A 83 -4.05 3.33 -17.78
C GLN A 83 -3.79 3.61 -19.28
N ASP A 84 -3.73 4.89 -19.66
CA ASP A 84 -3.63 5.29 -21.06
C ASP A 84 -2.16 5.26 -21.52
N GLU A 85 -1.93 4.88 -22.77
CA GLU A 85 -0.60 4.94 -23.40
C GLU A 85 -0.20 6.38 -23.76
N ASP A 86 -1.18 7.28 -23.88
CA ASP A 86 -0.91 8.69 -24.13
C ASP A 86 -0.26 9.33 -22.88
N TYR A 87 0.99 9.80 -23.04
CA TYR A 87 1.79 10.45 -21.98
C TYR A 87 2.25 9.53 -20.85
N ASP A 88 2.28 8.22 -21.04
CA ASP A 88 2.66 7.22 -20.03
C ASP A 88 4.12 7.34 -19.55
N ASP A 89 4.99 7.98 -20.35
CA ASP A 89 6.39 8.30 -20.02
C ASP A 89 6.60 9.75 -19.50
N CYS A 90 5.54 10.58 -19.44
CA CYS A 90 5.68 12.01 -19.15
C CYS A 90 5.62 12.34 -17.64
N PHE A 91 5.06 11.47 -16.80
CA PHE A 91 4.83 11.71 -15.38
C PHE A 91 5.65 10.83 -14.46
N GLY A 92 6.76 10.30 -14.97
CA GLY A 92 7.74 9.49 -14.25
C GLY A 92 9.08 9.57 -14.97
N PHE A 93 10.14 9.01 -14.39
CA PHE A 93 11.38 8.79 -15.12
C PHE A 93 11.43 7.36 -15.64
N THR A 94 11.69 7.20 -16.92
CA THR A 94 12.04 5.91 -17.51
C THR A 94 13.39 5.41 -16.98
N GLU A 95 13.67 4.12 -17.07
CA GLU A 95 14.96 3.56 -16.61
C GLU A 95 16.15 4.22 -17.34
N GLN A 96 15.97 4.59 -18.60
CA GLN A 96 17.01 5.27 -19.38
C GLN A 96 17.30 6.66 -18.80
N GLU A 97 16.28 7.44 -18.51
CA GLU A 97 16.43 8.78 -17.92
C GLU A 97 17.04 8.73 -16.51
N VAL A 98 16.66 7.71 -15.70
CA VAL A 98 17.28 7.46 -14.40
C VAL A 98 18.77 7.20 -14.55
N LYS A 99 19.19 6.32 -15.49
CA LYS A 99 20.60 6.02 -15.76
C LYS A 99 21.38 7.26 -16.20
N GLU A 100 20.80 8.07 -17.08
CA GLU A 100 21.39 9.32 -17.54
C GLU A 100 21.55 10.36 -16.43
N LEU A 101 20.50 10.57 -15.63
CA LEU A 101 20.52 11.46 -14.47
C LEU A 101 21.57 11.03 -13.44
N LEU A 102 21.61 9.74 -13.11
CA LEU A 102 22.58 9.21 -12.15
C LEU A 102 24.00 9.31 -12.67
N ALA A 103 24.24 9.03 -13.94
CA ALA A 103 25.55 9.23 -14.58
C ALA A 103 26.01 10.69 -14.54
N TYR A 104 25.11 11.63 -14.88
CA TYR A 104 25.38 13.06 -14.76
C TYR A 104 25.74 13.47 -13.35
N CYS A 105 25.00 12.96 -12.39
CA CYS A 105 25.23 13.22 -10.97
C CYS A 105 26.39 12.41 -10.38
N LYS A 106 27.05 11.51 -11.11
CA LYS A 106 28.07 10.55 -10.63
C LYS A 106 27.53 9.65 -9.50
N ALA A 107 26.29 9.18 -9.62
CA ALA A 107 25.65 8.22 -8.75
C ALA A 107 25.64 6.84 -9.41
N GLU A 108 25.58 5.80 -8.59
CA GLU A 108 25.52 4.43 -9.08
C GLU A 108 24.05 4.00 -9.33
N PHE A 109 23.83 3.33 -10.47
CA PHE A 109 22.60 2.59 -10.72
C PHE A 109 22.82 1.14 -10.30
N SER A 110 22.02 0.64 -9.36
CA SER A 110 22.16 -0.72 -8.83
C SER A 110 20.81 -1.46 -8.80
N ASP A 111 20.87 -2.78 -8.66
CA ASP A 111 19.66 -3.60 -8.49
C ASP A 111 18.90 -3.26 -7.19
N GLU A 112 19.62 -2.83 -6.15
CA GLU A 112 19.01 -2.35 -4.92
C GLU A 112 18.22 -1.07 -5.15
N LEU A 113 18.76 -0.13 -5.94
CA LEU A 113 18.07 1.09 -6.33
C LEU A 113 16.80 0.74 -7.12
N LYS A 114 16.91 -0.19 -8.07
CA LYS A 114 15.77 -0.65 -8.85
C LYS A 114 14.68 -1.22 -7.93
N LYS A 115 15.01 -2.13 -7.03
CA LYS A 115 14.04 -2.68 -6.06
C LYS A 115 13.43 -1.62 -5.15
N MET A 116 14.16 -0.55 -4.87
CA MET A 116 13.72 0.50 -3.96
C MET A 116 12.72 1.47 -4.60
N TYR A 117 12.92 1.83 -5.88
CA TYR A 117 12.24 2.97 -6.50
C TYR A 117 11.54 2.67 -7.84
N ASP A 118 11.83 1.53 -8.50
CA ASP A 118 11.16 1.12 -9.74
C ASP A 118 9.78 0.51 -9.46
N GLY A 119 8.97 0.36 -10.50
CA GLY A 119 7.81 -0.53 -10.49
C GLY A 119 6.46 0.14 -10.60
N TYR A 120 6.37 1.44 -10.82
CA TYR A 120 5.13 2.04 -11.30
C TYR A 120 4.94 1.69 -12.76
N HIS A 121 3.73 1.27 -13.13
CA HIS A 121 3.36 0.92 -14.49
C HIS A 121 2.26 1.84 -14.97
N PHE A 122 2.54 2.66 -15.99
CA PHE A 122 1.60 3.58 -16.61
C PHE A 122 1.45 3.19 -18.07
N GLY A 123 0.23 3.00 -18.54
CA GLY A 123 -0.03 2.58 -19.91
C GLY A 123 0.77 1.32 -20.29
N SER A 124 1.81 1.50 -21.10
CA SER A 124 2.75 0.45 -21.53
C SER A 124 4.17 0.60 -20.92
N THR A 125 4.40 1.62 -20.08
CA THR A 125 5.73 2.05 -19.65
C THR A 125 5.94 1.87 -18.13
N ASP A 126 7.09 1.29 -17.76
CA ASP A 126 7.54 1.28 -16.36
C ASP A 126 8.30 2.56 -16.04
N VAL A 127 7.92 3.20 -14.94
CA VAL A 127 8.50 4.48 -14.53
C VAL A 127 8.88 4.51 -13.05
N TYR A 128 9.86 5.35 -12.75
CA TYR A 128 10.35 5.67 -11.42
C TYR A 128 9.74 6.97 -10.91
N ASN A 129 9.54 7.10 -9.60
CA ASN A 129 9.15 8.35 -8.99
C ASN A 129 10.27 9.39 -9.13
N PRO A 130 10.04 10.54 -9.81
CA PRO A 130 11.09 11.53 -10.07
C PRO A 130 11.65 12.17 -8.79
N TRP A 131 10.80 12.36 -7.76
CA TRP A 131 11.22 12.92 -6.49
C TRP A 131 12.21 12.00 -5.77
N SER A 132 11.89 10.71 -5.66
CA SER A 132 12.72 9.72 -4.98
C SER A 132 14.07 9.57 -5.68
N ILE A 133 14.08 9.49 -7.01
CA ILE A 133 15.33 9.42 -7.79
C ILE A 133 16.15 10.69 -7.66
N SER A 134 15.54 11.87 -7.72
CA SER A 134 16.24 13.14 -7.54
C SER A 134 16.86 13.28 -6.14
N CYS A 135 16.14 12.87 -5.10
CA CYS A 135 16.64 12.83 -3.73
C CYS A 135 17.83 11.85 -3.58
N TYR A 136 17.71 10.64 -4.15
CA TYR A 136 18.82 9.70 -4.14
C TYR A 136 20.03 10.25 -4.91
N ALA A 137 19.83 10.82 -6.10
CA ALA A 137 20.89 11.43 -6.88
C ALA A 137 21.63 12.53 -6.11
N ALA A 138 20.93 13.30 -5.29
CA ALA A 138 21.53 14.36 -4.47
C ALA A 138 22.20 13.85 -3.21
N ARG A 139 21.61 12.89 -2.50
CA ARG A 139 22.01 12.46 -1.16
C ARG A 139 22.88 11.21 -1.12
N ARG A 140 22.91 10.40 -2.18
CA ARG A 140 23.65 9.13 -2.29
C ARG A 140 23.28 8.11 -1.20
N ARG A 141 22.09 8.22 -0.69
CA ARG A 141 21.56 7.32 0.32
C ARG A 141 20.19 6.83 -0.12
N MET A 142 19.96 5.53 -0.06
CA MET A 142 18.63 4.96 -0.26
C MET A 142 17.80 5.19 1.00
N ASP A 143 16.68 5.87 0.85
CA ASP A 143 15.71 6.16 1.90
C ASP A 143 14.32 6.29 1.29
N SER A 144 13.27 6.27 2.11
CA SER A 144 11.91 6.54 1.63
C SER A 144 11.68 8.04 1.57
N TYR A 145 11.78 8.62 0.38
CA TYR A 145 11.69 10.06 0.16
C TYR A 145 10.27 10.53 -0.14
N TRP A 146 9.56 9.80 -1.01
CA TRP A 146 8.21 10.16 -1.43
C TRP A 146 7.19 9.97 -0.30
N VAL A 147 7.32 8.91 0.48
CA VAL A 147 6.46 8.56 1.60
C VAL A 147 6.30 9.68 2.63
N ASN A 148 7.34 10.48 2.82
CA ASN A 148 7.36 11.56 3.80
C ASN A 148 6.71 12.86 3.29
N THR A 149 6.22 12.89 2.04
CA THR A 149 5.69 14.10 1.39
C THR A 149 4.18 14.06 1.18
N SER A 150 3.55 12.88 1.23
CA SER A 150 2.11 12.73 0.96
C SER A 150 1.25 12.83 2.22
N GLU A 151 0.16 13.57 2.13
CA GLU A 151 -0.90 13.56 3.15
C GLU A 151 -1.70 12.26 3.06
N ASN A 152 -1.31 11.26 3.83
CA ASN A 152 -1.99 9.96 3.89
C ASN A 152 -3.32 9.98 4.68
N SER A 153 -3.82 11.16 5.06
CA SER A 153 -5.03 11.30 5.89
C SER A 153 -6.27 10.71 5.23
N ILE A 154 -6.43 10.92 3.92
CA ILE A 154 -7.58 10.42 3.16
C ILE A 154 -7.54 8.89 3.10
N LEU A 155 -6.36 8.33 2.81
CA LEU A 155 -6.17 6.87 2.77
C LEU A 155 -6.41 6.23 4.14
N ARG A 156 -5.97 6.88 5.22
CA ARG A 156 -6.23 6.41 6.59
C ARG A 156 -7.73 6.38 6.89
N ASN A 157 -8.45 7.45 6.57
CA ASN A 157 -9.89 7.52 6.76
C ASN A 157 -10.63 6.47 5.91
N ALA A 158 -10.18 6.27 4.68
CA ALA A 158 -10.74 5.27 3.78
C ALA A 158 -10.59 3.84 4.33
N LEU A 159 -9.41 3.50 4.83
CA LEU A 159 -9.14 2.20 5.44
C LEU A 159 -9.90 1.97 6.76
N GLU A 160 -10.16 3.02 7.54
CA GLU A 160 -10.94 2.91 8.77
C GLU A 160 -12.41 2.54 8.53
N VAL A 161 -12.95 2.87 7.36
CA VAL A 161 -14.37 2.63 7.00
C VAL A 161 -14.57 1.23 6.43
N GLN A 162 -13.53 0.60 5.87
CA GLN A 162 -13.63 -0.71 5.21
C GLN A 162 -13.61 -1.87 6.22
N GLY A 163 -14.54 -2.81 6.01
CA GLY A 163 -14.69 -3.99 6.85
C GLY A 163 -13.94 -5.22 6.33
N ARG A 164 -14.48 -6.41 6.67
CA ARG A 164 -13.87 -7.72 6.41
C ARG A 164 -13.67 -8.10 4.94
N SER A 165 -14.31 -7.43 3.99
CA SER A 165 -14.12 -7.75 2.57
C SER A 165 -12.70 -7.41 2.11
N PHE A 166 -12.19 -6.27 2.56
CA PHE A 166 -10.82 -5.82 2.27
C PHE A 166 -9.73 -6.72 2.90
N GLU A 167 -10.05 -7.48 3.94
CA GLU A 167 -9.07 -8.34 4.63
C GLU A 167 -8.47 -9.42 3.72
N LYS A 168 -9.28 -10.03 2.83
CA LYS A 168 -8.83 -11.10 1.93
C LYS A 168 -7.90 -10.58 0.83
N GLU A 169 -8.28 -9.47 0.23
CA GLU A 169 -7.50 -8.82 -0.81
C GLU A 169 -6.19 -8.27 -0.23
N TYR A 170 -6.26 -7.74 1.00
CA TYR A 170 -5.08 -7.31 1.75
C TYR A 170 -4.15 -8.51 2.04
N GLU A 171 -4.70 -9.66 2.49
CA GLU A 171 -3.95 -10.89 2.69
C GLU A 171 -3.21 -11.31 1.41
N ALA A 172 -3.90 -11.37 0.27
CA ALA A 172 -3.31 -11.70 -1.01
C ALA A 172 -2.17 -10.74 -1.37
N LEU A 173 -2.37 -9.43 -1.22
CA LEU A 173 -1.34 -8.44 -1.49
C LEU A 173 -0.11 -8.60 -0.60
N VAL A 174 -0.29 -8.95 0.69
CA VAL A 174 0.81 -9.18 1.63
C VAL A 174 1.56 -10.49 1.32
N THR A 175 0.85 -11.57 1.01
CA THR A 175 1.42 -12.91 0.82
C THR A 175 1.95 -13.13 -0.60
N GLU A 176 1.14 -12.82 -1.60
CA GLU A 176 1.46 -13.08 -3.01
C GLU A 176 2.19 -11.89 -3.65
N GLY A 177 1.99 -10.68 -3.12
CA GLY A 177 2.53 -9.43 -3.66
C GLY A 177 1.67 -8.80 -4.72
N GLU A 178 0.62 -9.48 -5.15
CA GLU A 178 -0.35 -9.06 -6.13
C GLU A 178 -1.76 -9.41 -5.65
N VAL A 179 -2.75 -8.66 -6.13
CA VAL A 179 -4.16 -8.89 -5.85
C VAL A 179 -4.98 -8.64 -7.10
N GLU A 180 -6.04 -9.40 -7.30
CA GLU A 180 -6.99 -9.20 -8.40
C GLU A 180 -8.30 -8.65 -7.82
N VAL A 181 -8.68 -7.44 -8.25
CA VAL A 181 -9.79 -6.69 -7.67
C VAL A 181 -10.53 -5.87 -8.70
N ILE A 182 -11.78 -5.55 -8.39
CA ILE A 182 -12.55 -4.53 -9.12
C ILE A 182 -12.08 -3.15 -8.67
N VAL A 183 -11.85 -2.24 -9.62
CA VAL A 183 -11.35 -0.89 -9.36
C VAL A 183 -12.26 0.14 -10.00
N ASP A 184 -12.83 1.04 -9.20
CA ASP A 184 -13.55 2.21 -9.70
C ASP A 184 -12.70 3.49 -9.55
N PHE A 185 -12.22 4.01 -10.68
CA PHE A 185 -11.43 5.25 -10.74
C PHE A 185 -12.28 6.52 -10.72
N SER A 186 -13.61 6.39 -10.79
CA SER A 186 -14.52 7.53 -11.00
C SER A 186 -15.04 8.16 -9.71
N MET A 187 -14.61 7.66 -8.55
CA MET A 187 -15.11 8.10 -7.26
C MET A 187 -14.67 9.51 -6.90
N ALA A 188 -15.60 10.28 -6.36
CA ALA A 188 -15.32 11.52 -5.67
C ALA A 188 -15.17 11.29 -4.14
N TYR A 189 -14.33 12.10 -3.49
CA TYR A 189 -13.96 11.97 -2.06
C TYR A 189 -15.12 11.99 -1.05
N TYR A 190 -16.28 12.47 -1.44
CA TYR A 190 -17.46 12.65 -0.58
C TYR A 190 -18.53 11.57 -0.78
N GLU A 191 -18.34 10.67 -1.73
CA GLU A 191 -19.23 9.52 -1.92
C GLU A 191 -18.95 8.44 -0.85
N LYS A 192 -19.97 7.62 -0.58
CA LYS A 192 -19.79 6.49 0.32
C LYS A 192 -18.77 5.52 -0.31
N MET A 193 -17.62 5.41 0.32
CA MET A 193 -16.54 4.57 -0.14
C MET A 193 -16.93 3.09 -0.05
N ASP A 194 -16.89 2.39 -1.16
CA ASP A 194 -16.91 0.93 -1.23
C ASP A 194 -15.50 0.40 -1.51
N GLU A 195 -15.38 -0.91 -1.66
CA GLU A 195 -14.09 -1.57 -1.86
C GLU A 195 -13.46 -1.21 -3.21
N ALA A 196 -14.25 -1.18 -4.30
CA ALA A 196 -13.75 -0.84 -5.63
C ALA A 196 -13.22 0.60 -5.67
N ASN A 197 -13.89 1.51 -4.97
CA ASN A 197 -13.46 2.90 -4.83
C ASN A 197 -12.18 3.03 -4.00
N LEU A 198 -12.03 2.23 -2.94
CA LEU A 198 -10.81 2.21 -2.14
C LEU A 198 -9.61 1.80 -3.00
N TRP A 199 -9.74 0.74 -3.82
CA TRP A 199 -8.68 0.33 -4.73
C TRP A 199 -8.35 1.40 -5.77
N GLY A 200 -9.36 2.07 -6.33
CA GLY A 200 -9.16 3.23 -7.22
C GLY A 200 -8.37 4.36 -6.56
N LEU A 201 -8.71 4.67 -5.31
CA LEU A 201 -7.99 5.68 -4.52
C LEU A 201 -6.52 5.26 -4.27
N LEU A 202 -6.26 3.99 -3.93
CA LEU A 202 -4.92 3.48 -3.71
C LEU A 202 -4.06 3.49 -4.98
N VAL A 203 -4.65 3.21 -6.16
CA VAL A 203 -3.98 3.33 -7.46
C VAL A 203 -3.65 4.80 -7.75
N ASN A 204 -4.63 5.69 -7.67
CA ASN A 204 -4.45 7.11 -7.95
C ASN A 204 -3.44 7.78 -7.01
N ALA A 205 -3.39 7.34 -5.74
CA ALA A 205 -2.40 7.80 -4.77
C ALA A 205 -1.01 7.14 -4.95
N GLY A 206 -0.83 6.21 -5.89
CA GLY A 206 0.44 5.54 -6.13
C GLY A 206 0.87 4.55 -5.02
N ILE A 207 -0.07 4.09 -4.19
CA ILE A 207 0.19 3.05 -3.17
C ILE A 207 0.23 1.67 -3.79
N VAL A 208 -0.60 1.44 -4.79
CA VAL A 208 -0.56 0.26 -5.65
C VAL A 208 -0.49 0.70 -7.11
N THR A 209 -0.01 -0.17 -7.97
CA THR A 209 0.04 0.05 -9.42
C THR A 209 -0.67 -1.07 -10.16
N ILE A 210 -1.23 -0.77 -11.31
CA ILE A 210 -1.86 -1.75 -12.19
C ILE A 210 -0.75 -2.51 -12.90
N THR A 211 -0.81 -3.85 -12.88
CA THR A 211 0.11 -4.70 -13.64
C THR A 211 -0.56 -5.29 -14.86
N LYS A 212 -1.88 -5.45 -14.81
CA LYS A 212 -2.67 -6.01 -15.90
C LYS A 212 -4.14 -5.69 -15.73
N GLU A 213 -4.82 -5.32 -16.79
CA GLU A 213 -6.27 -5.40 -16.92
C GLU A 213 -6.64 -6.84 -17.30
N ILE A 214 -7.51 -7.48 -16.52
CA ILE A 214 -7.94 -8.87 -16.72
C ILE A 214 -9.25 -8.89 -17.51
N GLU A 215 -10.22 -8.09 -17.06
CA GLU A 215 -11.51 -7.83 -17.68
C GLU A 215 -11.89 -6.38 -17.42
N GLU A 216 -12.99 -5.88 -17.98
CA GLU A 216 -13.50 -4.53 -17.74
C GLU A 216 -13.66 -4.27 -16.24
N ASP A 217 -13.04 -3.21 -15.73
CA ASP A 217 -12.98 -2.81 -14.32
C ASP A 217 -12.33 -3.83 -13.36
N TYR A 218 -11.75 -4.93 -13.86
CA TYR A 218 -11.09 -5.96 -13.06
C TYR A 218 -9.60 -6.00 -13.34
N TYR A 219 -8.80 -5.68 -12.35
CA TYR A 219 -7.36 -5.43 -12.50
C TYR A 219 -6.53 -6.29 -11.56
N ARG A 220 -5.32 -6.61 -12.00
CA ARG A 220 -4.26 -7.11 -11.13
C ARG A 220 -3.41 -5.93 -10.67
N LEU A 221 -3.31 -5.78 -9.36
CA LEU A 221 -2.57 -4.70 -8.68
C LEU A 221 -1.41 -5.27 -7.88
N ARG A 222 -0.35 -4.46 -7.72
CA ARG A 222 0.75 -4.76 -6.78
C ARG A 222 1.22 -3.48 -6.08
N VAL A 223 1.92 -3.63 -4.96
CA VAL A 223 2.70 -2.51 -4.39
C VAL A 223 3.94 -2.30 -5.27
N PRO A 224 4.19 -1.08 -5.78
CA PRO A 224 5.20 -0.85 -6.82
C PRO A 224 6.61 -1.29 -6.39
N ASN A 225 7.06 -0.88 -5.19
CA ASN A 225 8.45 -1.02 -4.78
C ASN A 225 8.62 -1.01 -3.25
N LEU A 226 9.86 -1.14 -2.78
CA LEU A 226 10.17 -1.18 -1.35
C LEU A 226 9.92 0.15 -0.63
N GLU A 227 10.04 1.28 -1.32
CA GLU A 227 9.70 2.59 -0.75
C GLU A 227 8.23 2.65 -0.37
N VAL A 228 7.35 2.25 -1.29
CA VAL A 228 5.90 2.27 -1.09
C VAL A 228 5.46 1.21 -0.08
N TRP A 229 6.15 0.09 0.01
CA TRP A 229 5.91 -0.88 1.09
C TRP A 229 6.02 -0.27 2.48
N LYS A 230 6.82 0.77 2.67
CA LYS A 230 6.87 1.48 3.95
C LYS A 230 5.57 2.23 4.24
N VAL A 231 4.99 2.92 3.23
CA VAL A 231 3.66 3.56 3.38
C VAL A 231 2.60 2.53 3.71
N PHE A 232 2.60 1.43 2.98
CA PHE A 232 1.65 0.35 3.19
C PHE A 232 1.70 -0.19 4.62
N LYS A 233 2.88 -0.29 5.20
CA LYS A 233 3.10 -0.62 6.62
C LYS A 233 2.49 0.42 7.55
N GLU A 234 2.78 1.70 7.33
CA GLU A 234 2.24 2.80 8.16
C GLU A 234 0.71 2.83 8.10
N LEU A 235 0.12 2.61 6.92
CA LEU A 235 -1.33 2.49 6.75
C LEU A 235 -1.89 1.28 7.51
N THR A 236 -1.18 0.15 7.48
CA THR A 236 -1.54 -1.04 8.25
C THR A 236 -1.51 -0.78 9.75
N ALA A 237 -0.44 -0.16 10.27
CA ALA A 237 -0.32 0.18 11.68
C ALA A 237 -1.45 1.15 12.11
N CYS A 238 -1.79 2.11 11.25
CA CYS A 238 -2.88 3.04 11.49
C CYS A 238 -4.25 2.32 11.51
N HIS A 239 -4.52 1.45 10.54
CA HIS A 239 -5.74 0.64 10.48
C HIS A 239 -5.90 -0.22 11.73
N LEU A 240 -4.84 -0.87 12.16
CA LEU A 240 -4.80 -1.66 13.39
C LEU A 240 -4.77 -0.80 14.66
N LYS A 241 -4.56 0.52 14.56
CA LYS A 241 -4.41 1.46 15.68
C LYS A 241 -3.30 1.06 16.66
N ILE A 242 -2.17 0.60 16.13
CA ILE A 242 -1.00 0.12 16.87
C ILE A 242 0.16 1.13 16.69
N ASP A 243 0.96 1.34 17.75
CA ASP A 243 2.22 2.08 17.62
C ASP A 243 3.24 1.29 16.79
N GLU A 244 3.64 1.84 15.63
CA GLU A 244 4.59 1.23 14.70
C GLU A 244 5.90 0.82 15.41
N ARG A 245 6.35 1.56 16.41
CA ARG A 245 7.58 1.27 17.14
C ARG A 245 7.49 -0.02 17.98
N HIS A 246 6.33 -0.32 18.56
CA HIS A 246 6.12 -1.57 19.30
C HIS A 246 6.05 -2.75 18.32
N MET A 247 5.39 -2.55 17.20
CA MET A 247 5.33 -3.55 16.13
C MET A 247 6.72 -3.85 15.55
N GLU A 248 7.54 -2.84 15.28
CA GLU A 248 8.91 -3.06 14.81
C GLU A 248 9.78 -3.79 15.84
N LYS A 249 9.67 -3.46 17.13
CA LYS A 249 10.40 -4.16 18.19
C LYS A 249 9.98 -5.62 18.27
N MET A 250 8.68 -5.90 18.22
CA MET A 250 8.12 -7.24 18.21
C MET A 250 8.67 -8.07 17.05
N LEU A 251 8.56 -7.54 15.82
CA LEU A 251 9.03 -8.25 14.62
C LEU A 251 10.55 -8.44 14.59
N ASN A 252 11.31 -7.47 15.11
CA ASN A 252 12.76 -7.61 15.23
C ASN A 252 13.15 -8.68 16.28
N ALA A 253 12.41 -8.80 17.37
CA ALA A 253 12.59 -9.87 18.36
C ALA A 253 12.29 -11.24 17.72
N LEU A 254 11.20 -11.37 16.99
CA LEU A 254 10.84 -12.57 16.23
C LEU A 254 11.96 -13.01 15.28
N LYS A 255 12.48 -12.10 14.45
CA LYS A 255 13.61 -12.38 13.53
C LYS A 255 14.87 -12.88 14.22
N ARG A 256 15.11 -12.41 15.45
CA ARG A 256 16.30 -12.75 16.25
C ARG A 256 16.10 -13.98 17.15
N LYS A 257 14.91 -14.58 17.11
CA LYS A 257 14.51 -15.69 18.01
C LYS A 257 14.51 -15.30 19.50
N ASP A 258 14.39 -14.02 19.80
CA ASP A 258 14.20 -13.51 21.16
C ASP A 258 12.72 -13.62 21.53
N MET A 259 12.29 -14.85 21.86
CA MET A 259 10.86 -15.15 22.02
C MET A 259 10.28 -14.57 23.30
N GLU A 260 11.08 -14.35 24.33
CA GLU A 260 10.64 -13.65 25.55
C GLU A 260 10.25 -12.20 25.21
N ARG A 261 11.15 -11.51 24.55
CA ARG A 261 10.89 -10.14 24.10
C ARG A 261 9.79 -10.06 23.04
N PHE A 262 9.71 -11.03 22.12
CA PHE A 262 8.62 -11.12 21.17
C PHE A 262 7.27 -11.21 21.89
N ALA A 263 7.13 -12.10 22.88
CA ALA A 263 5.90 -12.27 23.65
C ALA A 263 5.53 -10.98 24.42
N GLU A 264 6.50 -10.31 25.04
CA GLU A 264 6.27 -9.04 25.74
C GLU A 264 5.76 -7.94 24.80
N GLU A 265 6.43 -7.73 23.66
CA GLU A 265 6.04 -6.66 22.71
C GLU A 265 4.73 -7.02 22.01
N TYR A 266 4.49 -8.30 21.69
CA TYR A 266 3.21 -8.75 21.12
C TYR A 266 2.05 -8.54 22.12
N GLN A 267 2.26 -8.83 23.41
CA GLN A 267 1.29 -8.53 24.47
C GLN A 267 0.99 -7.03 24.56
N ARG A 268 1.98 -6.15 24.39
CA ARG A 268 1.78 -4.70 24.35
C ARG A 268 0.95 -4.28 23.15
N VAL A 269 1.27 -4.81 21.97
CA VAL A 269 0.49 -4.58 20.76
C VAL A 269 -0.98 -4.95 20.96
N LEU A 270 -1.27 -6.11 21.55
CA LEU A 270 -2.65 -6.52 21.86
C LEU A 270 -3.35 -5.56 22.84
N LEU A 271 -2.63 -5.01 23.82
CA LEU A 271 -3.18 -4.07 24.80
C LEU A 271 -3.51 -2.71 24.18
N GLU A 272 -2.78 -2.29 23.17
CA GLU A 272 -3.00 -1.01 22.44
C GLU A 272 -4.24 -1.05 21.56
N LEU A 273 -4.66 -2.22 21.07
CA LEU A 273 -5.84 -2.34 20.22
C LEU A 273 -7.08 -1.73 20.90
N PRO A 274 -7.84 -0.86 20.18
CA PRO A 274 -8.96 -0.12 20.79
C PRO A 274 -10.06 -1.02 21.33
N SER A 275 -10.32 -2.16 20.67
CA SER A 275 -11.35 -3.10 21.06
C SER A 275 -10.91 -4.55 20.81
N TYR A 276 -10.97 -5.37 21.87
CA TYR A 276 -10.82 -6.83 21.72
C TYR A 276 -12.09 -7.49 21.13
N HIS A 277 -13.18 -6.73 21.00
CA HIS A 277 -14.41 -7.26 20.39
C HIS A 277 -14.24 -7.59 18.90
N ASP A 278 -13.20 -7.08 18.27
CA ASP A 278 -12.84 -7.39 16.89
C ASP A 278 -12.00 -8.67 16.80
N LEU A 279 -11.37 -9.08 17.90
CA LEU A 279 -10.59 -10.32 18.02
C LEU A 279 -11.45 -11.44 18.63
N LYS A 280 -12.36 -12.00 17.81
CA LYS A 280 -13.40 -12.94 18.28
C LYS A 280 -13.08 -14.41 18.07
N ASP A 281 -12.10 -14.71 17.24
CA ASP A 281 -11.73 -16.03 16.79
C ASP A 281 -10.26 -16.09 16.36
N GLU A 282 -9.77 -17.28 16.10
CA GLU A 282 -8.40 -17.56 15.67
C GLU A 282 -8.04 -16.78 14.40
N ASN A 283 -8.98 -16.66 13.45
CA ASN A 283 -8.76 -15.94 12.20
C ASN A 283 -8.50 -14.44 12.40
N SER A 284 -9.14 -13.82 13.37
CA SER A 284 -8.93 -12.39 13.68
C SER A 284 -7.49 -12.11 14.14
N TYR A 285 -6.90 -12.98 14.98
CA TYR A 285 -5.49 -12.85 15.41
C TYR A 285 -4.53 -13.16 14.26
N HIS A 286 -4.87 -14.18 13.46
CA HIS A 286 -4.11 -14.54 12.28
C HIS A 286 -4.01 -13.35 11.31
N MET A 287 -5.15 -12.75 10.92
CA MET A 287 -5.19 -11.61 9.99
C MET A 287 -4.45 -10.38 10.53
N MET A 288 -4.62 -10.07 11.81
CA MET A 288 -3.88 -8.99 12.46
C MET A 288 -2.36 -9.24 12.39
N THR A 289 -1.92 -10.45 12.75
CA THR A 289 -0.50 -10.79 12.75
C THR A 289 0.07 -10.83 11.33
N LEU A 290 -0.69 -11.32 10.37
CA LEU A 290 -0.33 -11.32 8.96
C LEU A 290 -0.11 -9.89 8.45
N GLY A 291 -1.03 -8.97 8.78
CA GLY A 291 -0.87 -7.56 8.46
C GLY A 291 0.45 -6.99 9.01
N MET A 292 0.79 -7.32 10.25
CA MET A 292 2.08 -6.93 10.83
C MET A 292 3.27 -7.60 10.11
N CYS A 293 3.12 -8.84 9.63
CA CYS A 293 4.18 -9.54 8.89
C CYS A 293 4.55 -8.85 7.56
N ALA A 294 3.70 -7.98 7.00
CA ALA A 294 4.05 -7.14 5.84
C ALA A 294 5.37 -6.37 6.05
N PHE A 295 5.69 -6.01 7.28
CA PHE A 295 6.96 -5.38 7.67
C PHE A 295 8.19 -6.28 7.48
N LEU A 296 8.00 -7.58 7.39
CA LEU A 296 9.07 -8.55 7.21
C LEU A 296 9.36 -8.87 5.73
N ARG A 297 8.55 -8.39 4.78
CA ARG A 297 8.64 -8.76 3.37
C ARG A 297 9.99 -8.49 2.71
N LYS A 298 10.75 -7.54 3.22
CA LYS A 298 12.13 -7.30 2.77
C LYS A 298 13.04 -8.51 3.03
N ASP A 299 12.84 -9.17 4.17
CA ASP A 299 13.71 -10.25 4.66
C ASP A 299 13.09 -11.64 4.49
N TYR A 300 11.77 -11.71 4.24
CA TYR A 300 11.00 -12.95 4.15
C TYR A 300 10.02 -12.96 2.98
N ASP A 301 9.81 -14.14 2.39
CA ASP A 301 8.61 -14.44 1.61
C ASP A 301 7.53 -14.94 2.56
N ILE A 302 6.36 -14.32 2.52
CA ILE A 302 5.26 -14.55 3.45
C ILE A 302 4.23 -15.43 2.77
N LYS A 303 3.85 -16.52 3.42
CA LYS A 303 2.75 -17.40 2.97
C LYS A 303 1.77 -17.58 4.11
N SER A 304 0.50 -17.54 3.80
CA SER A 304 -0.59 -17.66 4.75
C SER A 304 -1.60 -18.69 4.27
N ASN A 305 -2.24 -19.40 5.20
CA ASN A 305 -3.30 -20.36 4.94
C ASN A 305 -2.99 -21.39 3.83
N ARG A 306 -1.71 -21.71 3.64
CA ARG A 306 -1.27 -22.60 2.58
C ARG A 306 -1.34 -24.07 3.03
N GLU A 307 -1.76 -24.93 2.12
CA GLU A 307 -1.60 -26.37 2.30
C GLU A 307 -0.11 -26.72 2.26
N THR A 308 0.41 -27.20 3.39
CA THR A 308 1.78 -27.66 3.55
C THR A 308 1.80 -28.93 4.40
N GLY A 309 2.61 -29.89 4.01
CA GLY A 309 2.64 -31.19 4.70
C GLY A 309 1.27 -31.87 4.66
N GLU A 310 0.74 -32.26 5.81
CA GLU A 310 -0.56 -32.92 6.00
C GLU A 310 -1.69 -31.98 6.47
N GLY A 311 -1.54 -30.67 6.30
CA GLY A 311 -2.54 -29.71 6.74
C GLY A 311 -2.35 -28.32 6.21
N ARG A 312 -2.98 -27.35 6.84
CA ARG A 312 -2.95 -25.94 6.48
C ARG A 312 -2.27 -25.16 7.60
N SER A 313 -1.14 -24.54 7.29
CA SER A 313 -0.40 -23.67 8.22
C SER A 313 -1.00 -22.28 8.26
N ASP A 314 -0.98 -21.62 9.42
CA ASP A 314 -1.50 -20.26 9.53
C ASP A 314 -0.57 -19.25 8.83
N ILE A 315 0.65 -19.04 9.34
CA ILE A 315 1.63 -18.12 8.71
C ILE A 315 2.99 -18.80 8.61
N CYS A 316 3.55 -18.84 7.39
CA CYS A 316 4.89 -19.30 7.12
C CYS A 316 5.74 -18.16 6.56
N LEU A 317 6.91 -17.93 7.15
CA LEU A 317 7.87 -16.91 6.75
C LEU A 317 9.15 -17.60 6.27
N TYR A 318 9.40 -17.54 4.97
CA TYR A 318 10.59 -18.12 4.33
C TYR A 318 11.68 -17.07 4.26
N ALA A 319 12.78 -17.29 4.95
CA ALA A 319 13.90 -16.34 4.99
C ALA A 319 14.57 -16.20 3.62
N LYS A 320 14.75 -14.94 3.17
CA LYS A 320 15.49 -14.62 1.93
C LYS A 320 17.01 -14.59 2.14
N HIS A 321 17.46 -14.68 3.38
CA HIS A 321 18.84 -14.58 3.77
C HIS A 321 19.16 -15.58 4.87
N ASP A 322 20.27 -16.29 4.78
CA ASP A 322 20.72 -17.33 5.74
C ASP A 322 20.94 -16.82 7.18
N ARG A 323 21.03 -15.51 7.36
CA ARG A 323 21.16 -14.88 8.70
C ARG A 323 19.92 -14.94 9.55
N TYR A 324 18.77 -15.26 8.96
CA TYR A 324 17.48 -15.35 9.64
C TYR A 324 16.92 -16.77 9.55
N PRO A 325 16.24 -17.27 10.58
CA PRO A 325 15.53 -18.56 10.52
C PRO A 325 14.29 -18.45 9.65
N ASN A 326 13.84 -19.54 9.08
CA ASN A 326 12.45 -19.66 8.67
C ASN A 326 11.56 -19.68 9.92
N LEU A 327 10.33 -19.20 9.79
CA LEU A 327 9.41 -19.10 10.92
C LEU A 327 8.06 -19.68 10.52
N ILE A 328 7.45 -20.44 11.43
CA ILE A 328 6.07 -20.92 11.29
C ILE A 328 5.33 -20.49 12.54
N LEU A 329 4.26 -19.70 12.34
CA LEU A 329 3.38 -19.23 13.39
C LEU A 329 2.04 -19.98 13.30
N GLU A 330 1.61 -20.54 14.40
CA GLU A 330 0.33 -21.23 14.54
C GLU A 330 -0.46 -20.63 15.68
N PHE A 331 -1.74 -20.36 15.44
CA PHE A 331 -2.60 -19.66 16.40
C PHE A 331 -3.57 -20.62 17.06
N LYS A 332 -3.87 -20.36 18.34
CA LYS A 332 -4.96 -20.97 19.07
C LYS A 332 -5.72 -19.90 19.84
N TYR A 333 -7.01 -20.09 19.96
CA TYR A 333 -7.89 -19.13 20.59
C TYR A 333 -8.87 -19.81 21.55
N THR A 334 -9.13 -19.15 22.68
CA THR A 334 -10.20 -19.53 23.59
C THR A 334 -10.96 -18.31 24.09
N LYS A 335 -12.24 -18.50 24.36
CA LYS A 335 -13.11 -17.49 25.03
C LYS A 335 -13.12 -17.68 26.54
N ASP A 336 -12.74 -18.86 27.02
CA ASP A 336 -12.76 -19.15 28.45
C ASP A 336 -11.46 -18.67 29.11
N GLU A 337 -11.60 -17.68 29.99
CA GLU A 337 -10.47 -17.13 30.73
C GLU A 337 -9.80 -18.13 31.68
N LYS A 338 -10.45 -19.27 31.95
CA LYS A 338 -9.93 -20.34 32.78
C LYS A 338 -9.08 -21.34 32.03
N ASP A 339 -9.12 -21.31 30.68
CA ASP A 339 -8.31 -22.19 29.89
C ASP A 339 -6.82 -21.89 30.10
N ASP A 340 -6.04 -22.95 30.09
CA ASP A 340 -4.60 -22.93 30.24
C ASP A 340 -3.96 -22.55 28.87
N LEU A 341 -3.58 -21.28 28.73
CA LEU A 341 -2.95 -20.78 27.51
C LEU A 341 -1.59 -21.42 27.22
N GLU A 342 -0.86 -21.86 28.29
CA GLU A 342 0.40 -22.59 28.13
C GLU A 342 0.19 -23.90 27.36
N LYS A 343 -0.85 -24.66 27.77
CA LYS A 343 -1.21 -25.90 27.05
C LYS A 343 -1.72 -25.66 25.63
N LEU A 344 -2.42 -24.55 25.38
CA LEU A 344 -2.89 -24.23 24.05
C LEU A 344 -1.73 -23.82 23.13
N ALA A 345 -0.76 -23.05 23.62
CA ALA A 345 0.44 -22.70 22.87
C ALA A 345 1.30 -23.94 22.56
N GLU A 346 1.42 -24.90 23.50
CA GLU A 346 2.10 -26.15 23.23
C GLU A 346 1.37 -27.00 22.17
N LYS A 347 0.03 -27.07 22.21
CA LYS A 347 -0.76 -27.73 21.16
C LYS A 347 -0.52 -27.11 19.77
N ALA A 348 -0.35 -25.79 19.68
CA ALA A 348 0.01 -25.13 18.43
C ALA A 348 1.36 -25.65 17.90
N LEU A 349 2.37 -25.75 18.76
CA LEU A 349 3.68 -26.31 18.40
C LEU A 349 3.59 -27.79 17.98
N GLU A 350 2.80 -28.59 18.69
CA GLU A 350 2.55 -29.99 18.33
C GLU A 350 1.92 -30.10 16.97
N GLN A 351 0.94 -29.26 16.66
CA GLN A 351 0.27 -29.24 15.34
C GLN A 351 1.25 -28.96 14.20
N ILE A 352 2.14 -27.95 14.34
CA ILE A 352 3.16 -27.65 13.34
C ILE A 352 4.00 -28.91 13.03
N LYS A 353 4.42 -29.63 14.10
CA LYS A 353 5.26 -30.82 13.98
C LYS A 353 4.50 -32.01 13.40
N GLU A 354 3.29 -32.30 13.90
CA GLU A 354 2.48 -33.43 13.44
C GLU A 354 2.07 -33.29 11.98
N LYS A 355 1.79 -32.07 11.54
CA LYS A 355 1.38 -31.75 10.16
C LYS A 355 2.55 -31.46 9.22
N GLN A 356 3.78 -31.48 9.72
CA GLN A 356 5.00 -31.27 8.93
C GLN A 356 4.95 -29.98 8.09
N TYR A 357 4.53 -28.88 8.72
CA TYR A 357 4.39 -27.59 8.00
C TYR A 357 5.73 -27.05 7.51
N ASP A 358 6.85 -27.55 8.01
CA ASP A 358 8.22 -27.25 7.60
C ASP A 358 8.76 -28.09 6.43
N ALA A 359 7.94 -29.00 5.85
CA ALA A 359 8.39 -29.95 4.83
C ALA A 359 9.02 -29.28 3.59
N GLU A 360 8.65 -28.04 3.27
CA GLU A 360 9.23 -27.26 2.14
C GLU A 360 10.36 -26.31 2.59
N MET A 361 10.69 -26.25 3.89
CA MET A 361 11.68 -25.32 4.40
C MET A 361 13.05 -25.99 4.54
N THR A 362 14.09 -25.27 4.16
CA THR A 362 15.49 -25.74 4.31
C THR A 362 16.21 -24.90 5.36
N GLY A 363 17.15 -25.50 6.08
CA GLY A 363 17.92 -24.83 7.12
C GLY A 363 17.19 -24.73 8.46
N GLU A 364 17.47 -23.70 9.22
CA GLU A 364 16.90 -23.51 10.55
C GLU A 364 15.44 -23.03 10.47
N VAL A 365 14.54 -23.74 11.17
CA VAL A 365 13.12 -23.38 11.27
C VAL A 365 12.75 -23.16 12.73
N CYS A 366 12.16 -22.02 13.05
CA CYS A 366 11.63 -21.73 14.37
C CYS A 366 10.10 -21.82 14.36
N TYR A 367 9.55 -22.76 15.12
CA TYR A 367 8.13 -22.90 15.35
C TYR A 367 7.68 -21.97 16.46
N VAL A 368 6.57 -21.29 16.26
CA VAL A 368 6.00 -20.33 17.21
C VAL A 368 4.53 -20.63 17.39
N GLY A 369 4.16 -21.16 18.55
CA GLY A 369 2.79 -21.38 18.94
C GLY A 369 2.26 -20.21 19.75
N LEU A 370 1.14 -19.63 19.32
CA LEU A 370 0.50 -18.49 19.97
C LEU A 370 -0.90 -18.86 20.44
N ALA A 371 -1.16 -18.71 21.73
CA ALA A 371 -2.48 -18.95 22.33
C ALA A 371 -3.07 -17.65 22.87
N HIS A 372 -4.29 -17.34 22.46
CA HIS A 372 -4.96 -16.08 22.76
C HIS A 372 -6.24 -16.27 23.59
N CYS A 373 -6.46 -15.34 24.52
CA CYS A 373 -7.73 -15.13 25.20
C CYS A 373 -7.97 -13.62 25.38
N GLY A 374 -8.81 -13.02 24.55
CA GLY A 374 -8.95 -11.57 24.51
C GLY A 374 -7.63 -10.88 24.24
N LYS A 375 -7.19 -9.95 25.10
CA LYS A 375 -5.90 -9.26 24.97
C LYS A 375 -4.73 -10.00 25.63
N ARG A 376 -4.92 -11.22 26.13
CA ARG A 376 -3.83 -12.04 26.69
C ARG A 376 -3.28 -12.98 25.63
N VAL A 377 -1.97 -13.16 25.66
CA VAL A 377 -1.27 -14.12 24.79
C VAL A 377 -0.23 -14.90 25.58
N THR A 378 -0.07 -16.16 25.23
CA THR A 378 1.07 -17.00 25.61
C THR A 378 1.76 -17.45 24.34
N VAL A 379 3.08 -17.36 24.33
CA VAL A 379 3.94 -17.72 23.20
C VAL A 379 4.89 -18.83 23.61
N HIS A 380 4.84 -19.94 22.89
CA HIS A 380 5.84 -21.00 22.97
C HIS A 380 6.63 -21.08 21.67
N SER A 381 7.89 -21.51 21.77
CA SER A 381 8.72 -21.69 20.58
C SER A 381 9.61 -22.91 20.66
N ARG A 382 9.94 -23.43 19.48
CA ARG A 382 10.88 -24.55 19.32
C ARG A 382 11.68 -24.35 18.06
N VAL A 383 12.99 -24.51 18.15
CA VAL A 383 13.86 -24.47 16.98
C VAL A 383 14.07 -25.90 16.48
N ASN A 384 13.86 -26.10 15.18
CA ASN A 384 14.15 -27.34 14.48
C ASN A 384 15.23 -27.07 13.43
N HIS A 385 16.21 -27.97 13.37
CA HIS A 385 17.18 -27.97 12.29
C HIS A 385 16.74 -29.09 11.35
N SER A 386 16.22 -28.76 10.17
CA SER A 386 16.00 -29.78 9.15
C SER A 386 17.35 -30.37 8.81
N ALA A 387 17.50 -31.69 8.93
CA ALA A 387 18.69 -32.37 8.45
C ALA A 387 18.81 -32.16 6.95
N ASP A 388 20.01 -31.78 6.49
CA ASP A 388 20.41 -31.70 5.09
C ASP A 388 20.06 -32.94 4.27
#